data_8e639d9bdffe65349911f175bf3b2f40
#
_entry.id   8e639d9bdffe65349911f175bf3b2f40
#
_cell.length_a   1.000
_cell.length_b   1.000
_cell.length_c   1.000
_cell.angle_alpha   90.00
_cell.angle_beta   90.00
_cell.angle_gamma   90.00
#
_symmetry.space_group_name_H-M   'P 1'
#
loop_
_entity.id
_entity.type
_entity.pdbx_description
1 polymer ?
#
loop_
_entity_poly.entity_id
_entity_poly.type
_entity_poly.pdbx_seq_one_letter_code
_entity_poly.pdbx_strand_id
1 'polypeptide(L)'
;MTSTYYFFKGKFKQSRKYAEKAVELNPSYPEAHMRLAQSITHSGDYVNSEESLRKSVELNPLDPDVIWHKGCFFFIYMGLKEFQKAFELIEECIEESPNEGSYKGFKASVMGHLNKGDEAKKALNEYLELRPNLKTKDDYKKIFVPNSSLADILIEGLCMAGWKPED
;
A
#
# COMPACT_ATOMS: atom_id res chain seq x y z
N MET A 1 -4.73 8.35 -17.89
CA MET A 1 -5.43 7.07 -18.15
C MET A 1 -4.49 5.89 -18.44
N THR A 2 -3.47 6.01 -19.26
CA THR A 2 -2.63 4.86 -19.68
C THR A 2 -1.76 4.27 -18.56
N SER A 3 -1.13 5.11 -17.71
CA SER A 3 -0.34 4.66 -16.55
C SER A 3 -1.20 3.83 -15.59
N THR A 4 -2.37 4.34 -15.21
CA THR A 4 -3.32 3.67 -14.31
C THR A 4 -3.77 2.30 -14.84
N TYR A 5 -4.04 2.19 -16.14
CA TYR A 5 -4.38 0.90 -16.76
C TYR A 5 -3.28 -0.14 -16.56
N TYR A 6 -2.02 0.22 -16.84
CA TYR A 6 -0.90 -0.70 -16.67
C TYR A 6 -0.63 -1.04 -15.20
N PHE A 7 -0.86 -0.09 -14.29
CA PHE A 7 -0.75 -0.30 -12.85
C PHE A 7 -1.67 -1.44 -12.38
N PHE A 8 -2.97 -1.35 -12.67
CA PHE A 8 -3.93 -2.38 -12.26
C PHE A 8 -3.75 -3.72 -12.98
N LYS A 9 -2.97 -3.76 -14.06
CA LYS A 9 -2.53 -5.00 -14.70
C LYS A 9 -1.22 -5.56 -14.13
N GLY A 10 -0.67 -4.96 -13.07
CA GLY A 10 0.62 -5.35 -12.50
C GLY A 10 1.81 -5.15 -13.44
N LYS A 11 1.67 -4.28 -14.44
CA LYS A 11 2.71 -3.98 -15.43
C LYS A 11 3.44 -2.68 -15.04
N PHE A 12 4.13 -2.71 -13.89
CA PHE A 12 4.68 -1.50 -13.28
C PHE A 12 5.74 -0.79 -14.13
N LYS A 13 6.55 -1.51 -14.90
CA LYS A 13 7.52 -0.89 -15.84
C LYS A 13 6.81 -0.02 -16.89
N GLN A 14 5.72 -0.51 -17.46
CA GLN A 14 4.94 0.26 -18.43
C GLN A 14 4.20 1.42 -17.74
N SER A 15 3.61 1.17 -16.57
CA SER A 15 2.97 2.21 -15.77
C SER A 15 3.92 3.35 -15.46
N ARG A 16 5.13 3.03 -14.97
CA ARG A 16 6.20 3.99 -14.68
C ARG A 16 6.58 4.81 -15.91
N LYS A 17 6.84 4.17 -17.06
CA LYS A 17 7.18 4.87 -18.30
C LYS A 17 6.15 5.94 -18.70
N TYR A 18 4.85 5.63 -18.57
CA TYR A 18 3.80 6.60 -18.89
C TYR A 18 3.65 7.69 -17.83
N ALA A 19 3.91 7.39 -16.55
CA ALA A 19 3.93 8.38 -15.49
C ALA A 19 5.13 9.33 -15.64
N GLU A 20 6.33 8.82 -15.91
CA GLU A 20 7.52 9.62 -16.20
C GLU A 20 7.27 10.58 -17.38
N LYS A 21 6.65 10.05 -18.46
CA LYS A 21 6.29 10.90 -19.60
C LYS A 21 5.29 12.00 -19.25
N ALA A 22 4.34 11.72 -18.35
CA ALA A 22 3.39 12.73 -17.88
C ALA A 22 4.09 13.82 -17.04
N VAL A 23 5.05 13.44 -16.19
CA VAL A 23 5.88 14.39 -15.41
C VAL A 23 6.75 15.25 -16.34
N GLU A 24 7.36 14.64 -17.37
CA GLU A 24 8.13 15.41 -18.37
C GLU A 24 7.29 16.46 -19.11
N LEU A 25 6.05 16.11 -19.48
CA LEU A 25 5.15 17.01 -20.20
C LEU A 25 4.56 18.11 -19.32
N ASN A 26 4.32 17.83 -18.06
CA ASN A 26 3.84 18.79 -17.08
C ASN A 26 4.41 18.49 -15.68
N PRO A 27 5.59 19.03 -15.35
CA PRO A 27 6.24 18.81 -14.06
C PRO A 27 5.46 19.33 -12.84
N SER A 28 4.49 20.20 -13.05
CA SER A 28 3.63 20.76 -11.99
C SER A 28 2.30 20.02 -11.82
N TYR A 29 2.13 18.86 -12.47
CA TYR A 29 0.89 18.06 -12.37
C TYR A 29 0.97 17.05 -11.24
N PRO A 30 0.29 17.26 -10.09
CA PRO A 30 0.42 16.41 -8.89
C PRO A 30 0.13 14.94 -9.15
N GLU A 31 -0.94 14.66 -9.91
CA GLU A 31 -1.39 13.31 -10.23
C GLU A 31 -0.32 12.51 -11.01
N ALA A 32 0.49 13.17 -11.87
CA ALA A 32 1.57 12.49 -12.57
C ALA A 32 2.64 11.98 -11.60
N HIS A 33 3.00 12.78 -10.61
CA HIS A 33 3.94 12.41 -9.55
C HIS A 33 3.38 11.30 -8.65
N MET A 34 2.08 11.35 -8.31
CA MET A 34 1.42 10.28 -7.57
C MET A 34 1.45 8.95 -8.35
N ARG A 35 1.09 8.96 -9.63
CA ARG A 35 1.10 7.74 -10.47
C ARG A 35 2.51 7.19 -10.65
N LEU A 36 3.50 8.08 -10.71
CA LEU A 36 4.91 7.68 -10.73
C LEU A 36 5.27 6.97 -9.41
N ALA A 37 4.97 7.60 -8.28
CA ALA A 37 5.20 7.01 -6.96
C ALA A 37 4.56 5.63 -6.81
N GLN A 38 3.29 5.47 -7.15
CA GLN A 38 2.59 4.19 -7.08
C GLN A 38 3.28 3.11 -7.92
N SER A 39 3.64 3.44 -9.17
CA SER A 39 4.30 2.49 -10.07
C SER A 39 5.65 2.03 -9.54
N ILE A 40 6.41 2.95 -8.94
CA ILE A 40 7.72 2.71 -8.35
C ILE A 40 7.58 1.87 -7.06
N THR A 41 6.64 2.23 -6.17
CA THR A 41 6.37 1.51 -4.91
C THR A 41 6.09 0.02 -5.18
N HIS A 42 5.16 -0.26 -6.07
CA HIS A 42 4.75 -1.65 -6.35
C HIS A 42 5.79 -2.43 -7.15
N SER A 43 6.81 -1.76 -7.70
CA SER A 43 7.97 -2.42 -8.32
C SER A 43 9.15 -2.63 -7.35
N GLY A 44 9.07 -2.13 -6.11
CA GLY A 44 10.06 -2.34 -5.05
C GLY A 44 11.10 -1.24 -4.86
N ASP A 45 10.99 -0.11 -5.57
CA ASP A 45 11.91 1.04 -5.42
C ASP A 45 11.30 2.09 -4.46
N TYR A 46 11.30 1.78 -3.18
CA TYR A 46 10.57 2.56 -2.18
C TYR A 46 11.17 3.95 -1.91
N VAL A 47 12.50 4.10 -1.99
CA VAL A 47 13.19 5.38 -1.74
C VAL A 47 12.80 6.42 -2.79
N ASN A 48 12.93 6.10 -4.07
CA ASN A 48 12.55 7.02 -5.15
C ASN A 48 11.03 7.25 -5.20
N SER A 49 10.25 6.30 -4.70
CA SER A 49 8.81 6.45 -4.57
C SER A 49 8.41 7.51 -3.56
N GLU A 50 9.07 7.55 -2.40
CA GLU A 50 8.80 8.56 -1.37
C GLU A 50 9.03 9.97 -1.90
N GLU A 51 10.13 10.21 -2.61
CA GLU A 51 10.41 11.50 -3.23
C GLU A 51 9.31 11.94 -4.20
N SER A 52 8.90 11.03 -5.10
CA SER A 52 7.84 11.31 -6.06
C SER A 52 6.51 11.63 -5.38
N LEU A 53 6.15 10.89 -4.32
CA LEU A 53 4.90 11.13 -3.60
C LEU A 53 4.92 12.45 -2.83
N ARG A 54 6.04 12.79 -2.18
CA ARG A 54 6.22 14.09 -1.52
C ARG A 54 6.04 15.24 -2.51
N LYS A 55 6.57 15.09 -3.72
CA LYS A 55 6.39 16.10 -4.77
C LYS A 55 4.92 16.26 -5.17
N SER A 56 4.15 15.17 -5.25
CA SER A 56 2.71 15.24 -5.49
C SER A 56 2.00 16.07 -4.41
N VAL A 57 2.29 15.80 -3.13
CA VAL A 57 1.70 16.52 -1.99
C VAL A 57 2.10 18.00 -1.97
N GLU A 58 3.37 18.32 -2.23
CA GLU A 58 3.84 19.71 -2.32
C GLU A 58 3.11 20.52 -3.39
N LEU A 59 2.81 19.90 -4.53
CA LEU A 59 2.11 20.55 -5.64
C LEU A 59 0.61 20.75 -5.39
N ASN A 60 0.01 19.94 -4.50
CA ASN A 60 -1.40 20.06 -4.12
C ASN A 60 -1.60 19.75 -2.62
N PRO A 61 -1.19 20.67 -1.73
CA PRO A 61 -1.24 20.43 -0.28
C PRO A 61 -2.68 20.40 0.29
N LEU A 62 -3.67 20.86 -0.46
CA LEU A 62 -5.08 20.88 -0.09
C LEU A 62 -5.88 19.82 -0.87
N ASP A 63 -5.23 18.73 -1.28
CA ASP A 63 -5.91 17.65 -1.99
C ASP A 63 -7.04 17.06 -1.11
N PRO A 64 -8.28 17.02 -1.59
CA PRO A 64 -9.37 16.38 -0.87
C PRO A 64 -9.14 14.86 -0.68
N ASP A 65 -8.31 14.24 -1.52
CA ASP A 65 -7.96 12.82 -1.43
C ASP A 65 -6.71 12.55 -0.55
N VAL A 66 -6.50 13.37 0.50
CA VAL A 66 -5.34 13.23 1.40
C VAL A 66 -5.20 11.82 2.00
N ILE A 67 -6.31 11.15 2.25
CA ILE A 67 -6.32 9.76 2.75
C ILE A 67 -5.67 8.79 1.76
N TRP A 68 -5.83 9.05 0.46
CA TRP A 68 -5.19 8.27 -0.58
C TRP A 68 -3.66 8.43 -0.55
N HIS A 69 -3.17 9.64 -0.30
CA HIS A 69 -1.73 9.90 -0.11
C HIS A 69 -1.20 9.18 1.13
N LYS A 70 -1.94 9.20 2.26
CA LYS A 70 -1.57 8.46 3.48
C LYS A 70 -1.44 6.95 3.20
N GLY A 71 -2.40 6.38 2.47
CA GLY A 71 -2.33 4.98 2.04
C GLY A 71 -1.11 4.68 1.17
N CYS A 72 -0.73 5.59 0.28
CA CYS A 72 0.48 5.43 -0.54
C CYS A 72 1.75 5.50 0.31
N PHE A 73 1.85 6.43 1.26
CA PHE A 73 2.97 6.49 2.23
C PHE A 73 3.04 5.24 3.11
N PHE A 74 1.89 4.70 3.55
CA PHE A 74 1.86 3.43 4.27
C PHE A 74 2.59 2.33 3.50
N PHE A 75 2.31 2.14 2.22
CA PHE A 75 2.97 1.12 1.41
C PHE A 75 4.47 1.39 1.22
N ILE A 76 4.87 2.64 1.08
CA ILE A 76 6.28 3.02 1.00
C ILE A 76 7.00 2.64 2.29
N TYR A 77 6.44 3.00 3.45
CA TYR A 77 7.07 2.70 4.74
C TYR A 77 7.05 1.21 5.09
N MET A 78 6.03 0.46 4.64
CA MET A 78 6.07 -1.01 4.70
C MET A 78 7.25 -1.56 3.90
N GLY A 79 7.48 -1.05 2.70
CA GLY A 79 8.59 -1.45 1.84
C GLY A 79 9.97 -1.06 2.39
N LEU A 80 10.08 0.11 3.01
CA LEU A 80 11.29 0.60 3.69
C LEU A 80 11.52 -0.09 5.04
N LYS A 81 10.60 -0.93 5.51
CA LYS A 81 10.58 -1.56 6.83
C LYS A 81 10.51 -0.55 7.99
N GLU A 82 10.03 0.65 7.72
CA GLU A 82 9.75 1.68 8.72
C GLU A 82 8.37 1.44 9.35
N PHE A 83 8.18 0.26 9.95
CA PHE A 83 6.90 -0.25 10.38
C PHE A 83 6.19 0.64 11.41
N GLN A 84 6.92 1.37 12.24
CA GLN A 84 6.30 2.30 13.19
C GLN A 84 5.60 3.47 12.46
N LYS A 85 6.24 4.06 11.45
CA LYS A 85 5.61 5.11 10.63
C LYS A 85 4.42 4.57 9.84
N ALA A 86 4.55 3.36 9.28
CA ALA A 86 3.43 2.71 8.61
C ALA A 86 2.25 2.46 9.56
N PHE A 87 2.52 2.08 10.81
CA PHE A 87 1.47 1.88 11.82
C PHE A 87 0.72 3.18 12.14
N GLU A 88 1.43 4.28 12.35
CA GLU A 88 0.82 5.59 12.61
C GLU A 88 -0.10 6.03 11.47
N LEU A 89 0.35 5.89 10.23
CA LEU A 89 -0.45 6.23 9.05
C LEU A 89 -1.69 5.36 8.89
N ILE A 90 -1.60 4.05 9.14
CA ILE A 90 -2.78 3.19 8.98
C ILE A 90 -3.81 3.43 10.08
N GLU A 91 -3.40 3.82 11.29
CA GLU A 91 -4.30 4.25 12.35
C GLU A 91 -5.08 5.50 11.91
N GLU A 92 -4.38 6.52 11.38
CA GLU A 92 -5.04 7.72 10.85
C GLU A 92 -6.01 7.37 9.70
N CYS A 93 -5.63 6.49 8.78
CA CYS A 93 -6.51 6.04 7.70
C CYS A 93 -7.79 5.35 8.22
N ILE A 94 -7.68 4.56 9.29
CA ILE A 94 -8.82 3.89 9.93
C ILE A 94 -9.73 4.90 10.63
N GLU A 95 -9.17 5.91 11.31
CA GLU A 95 -9.96 6.97 11.95
C GLU A 95 -10.77 7.75 10.92
N GLU A 96 -10.18 8.09 9.77
CA GLU A 96 -10.86 8.81 8.69
C GLU A 96 -11.85 7.94 7.89
N SER A 97 -11.58 6.64 7.77
CA SER A 97 -12.40 5.69 6.99
C SER A 97 -12.57 4.34 7.71
N PRO A 98 -13.35 4.30 8.81
CA PRO A 98 -13.45 3.11 9.66
C PRO A 98 -14.11 1.90 9.00
N ASN A 99 -14.85 2.12 7.93
CA ASN A 99 -15.56 1.07 7.18
C ASN A 99 -14.71 0.44 6.06
N GLU A 100 -13.49 0.93 5.80
CA GLU A 100 -12.60 0.37 4.78
C GLU A 100 -11.94 -0.92 5.30
N GLY A 101 -12.52 -2.05 4.92
CA GLY A 101 -12.12 -3.37 5.43
C GLY A 101 -10.67 -3.76 5.11
N SER A 102 -10.07 -3.22 4.04
CA SER A 102 -8.68 -3.51 3.69
C SER A 102 -7.69 -2.95 4.72
N TYR A 103 -8.02 -1.83 5.36
CA TYR A 103 -7.17 -1.21 6.39
C TYR A 103 -6.97 -2.09 7.61
N LYS A 104 -7.95 -2.93 7.97
CA LYS A 104 -7.81 -3.92 9.06
C LYS A 104 -6.73 -4.94 8.74
N GLY A 105 -6.66 -5.41 7.49
CA GLY A 105 -5.61 -6.31 7.05
C GLY A 105 -4.23 -5.66 7.04
N PHE A 106 -4.14 -4.41 6.60
CA PHE A 106 -2.89 -3.65 6.62
C PHE A 106 -2.42 -3.38 8.05
N LYS A 107 -3.34 -3.03 8.95
CA LYS A 107 -3.06 -2.89 10.38
C LYS A 107 -2.56 -4.18 10.99
N ALA A 108 -3.24 -5.30 10.76
CA ALA A 108 -2.80 -6.61 11.25
C ALA A 108 -1.39 -6.96 10.76
N SER A 109 -1.10 -6.70 9.48
CA SER A 109 0.21 -6.96 8.89
C SER A 109 1.32 -6.12 9.55
N VAL A 110 1.15 -4.81 9.66
CA VAL A 110 2.18 -3.94 10.27
C VAL A 110 2.36 -4.24 11.76
N MET A 111 1.28 -4.57 12.48
CA MET A 111 1.36 -4.99 13.88
C MET A 111 2.10 -6.32 14.06
N GLY A 112 1.97 -7.24 13.08
CA GLY A 112 2.77 -8.46 13.04
C GLY A 112 4.28 -8.14 12.96
N HIS A 113 4.70 -7.30 12.03
CA HIS A 113 6.08 -6.86 11.92
C HIS A 113 6.61 -6.13 13.17
N LEU A 114 5.73 -5.41 13.88
CA LEU A 114 6.05 -4.74 15.15
C LEU A 114 6.02 -5.70 16.36
N ASN A 115 5.74 -6.98 16.16
CA ASN A 115 5.63 -8.00 17.22
C ASN A 115 4.62 -7.62 18.32
N LYS A 116 3.48 -7.02 17.94
CA LYS A 116 2.44 -6.57 18.89
C LYS A 116 1.57 -7.72 19.47
N GLY A 117 2.00 -8.95 19.37
CA GLY A 117 1.43 -10.12 20.06
C GLY A 117 -0.10 -10.26 19.93
N ASP A 118 -0.81 -10.23 21.05
CA ASP A 118 -2.27 -10.44 21.08
C ASP A 118 -3.05 -9.34 20.36
N GLU A 119 -2.54 -8.10 20.32
CA GLU A 119 -3.19 -7.01 19.58
C GLU A 119 -3.13 -7.25 18.06
N ALA A 120 -1.98 -7.70 17.54
CA ALA A 120 -1.84 -8.06 16.13
C ALA A 120 -2.78 -9.22 15.77
N LYS A 121 -2.86 -10.25 16.64
CA LYS A 121 -3.77 -11.38 16.47
C LYS A 121 -5.24 -10.97 16.46
N LYS A 122 -5.64 -10.04 17.34
CA LYS A 122 -7.00 -9.49 17.37
C LYS A 122 -7.33 -8.79 16.06
N ALA A 123 -6.45 -7.89 15.59
CA ALA A 123 -6.63 -7.18 14.33
C ALA A 123 -6.71 -8.15 13.13
N LEU A 124 -5.89 -9.21 13.14
CA LEU A 124 -5.94 -10.27 12.14
C LEU A 124 -7.30 -10.98 12.12
N ASN A 125 -7.82 -11.38 13.29
CA ASN A 125 -9.11 -12.07 13.38
C ASN A 125 -10.24 -11.20 12.83
N GLU A 126 -10.29 -9.92 13.20
CA GLU A 126 -11.26 -8.95 12.66
C GLU A 126 -11.16 -8.82 11.13
N TYR A 127 -9.97 -8.88 10.56
CA TYR A 127 -9.77 -8.88 9.11
C TYR A 127 -10.26 -10.17 8.45
N LEU A 128 -9.94 -11.33 9.03
CA LEU A 128 -10.34 -12.64 8.49
C LEU A 128 -11.86 -12.86 8.54
N GLU A 129 -12.55 -12.32 9.54
CA GLU A 129 -14.02 -12.32 9.60
C GLU A 129 -14.63 -11.58 8.40
N LEU A 130 -14.00 -10.49 7.91
CA LEU A 130 -14.44 -9.79 6.71
C LEU A 130 -14.04 -10.51 5.41
N ARG A 131 -13.15 -11.49 5.49
CA ARG A 131 -12.56 -12.19 4.33
C ARG A 131 -12.59 -13.73 4.53
N PRO A 132 -13.77 -14.34 4.69
CA PRO A 132 -13.87 -15.78 5.02
C PRO A 132 -13.28 -16.71 3.95
N ASN A 133 -13.10 -16.20 2.73
CA ASN A 133 -12.50 -16.93 1.60
C ASN A 133 -10.98 -16.73 1.48
N LEU A 134 -10.37 -15.96 2.38
CA LEU A 134 -8.93 -15.73 2.39
C LEU A 134 -8.23 -16.88 3.12
N LYS A 135 -7.87 -17.93 2.38
CA LYS A 135 -7.30 -19.16 2.94
C LYS A 135 -5.83 -19.33 2.59
N THR A 136 -5.43 -18.98 1.39
CA THR A 136 -4.07 -19.20 0.88
C THR A 136 -3.36 -17.86 0.61
N LYS A 137 -2.03 -17.91 0.50
CA LYS A 137 -1.23 -16.75 0.06
C LYS A 137 -1.63 -16.28 -1.34
N ASP A 138 -2.02 -17.23 -2.20
CA ASP A 138 -2.48 -16.90 -3.55
C ASP A 138 -3.84 -16.19 -3.53
N ASP A 139 -4.73 -16.49 -2.59
CA ASP A 139 -5.98 -15.73 -2.43
C ASP A 139 -5.67 -14.28 -2.06
N TYR A 140 -4.70 -14.05 -1.14
CA TYR A 140 -4.27 -12.71 -0.81
C TYR A 140 -3.71 -11.97 -2.04
N LYS A 141 -2.84 -12.62 -2.81
CA LYS A 141 -2.25 -12.03 -4.04
C LYS A 141 -3.30 -11.70 -5.12
N LYS A 142 -4.41 -12.43 -5.17
CA LYS A 142 -5.52 -12.13 -6.11
C LYS A 142 -6.33 -10.89 -5.73
N ILE A 143 -6.46 -10.59 -4.43
CA ILE A 143 -7.21 -9.41 -3.95
C ILE A 143 -6.34 -8.16 -3.83
N PHE A 144 -5.03 -8.30 -3.92
CA PHE A 144 -4.08 -7.20 -3.94
C PHE A 144 -3.67 -6.83 -5.37
N VAL A 145 -2.83 -5.81 -5.54
CA VAL A 145 -2.36 -5.40 -6.87
C VAL A 145 -1.46 -6.51 -7.44
N PRO A 146 -1.79 -7.07 -8.62
CA PRO A 146 -1.03 -8.17 -9.19
C PRO A 146 0.46 -7.84 -9.37
N ASN A 147 1.34 -8.81 -9.09
CA ASN A 147 2.80 -8.70 -9.20
C ASN A 147 3.44 -7.61 -8.33
N SER A 148 2.73 -7.10 -7.31
CA SER A 148 3.29 -6.13 -6.39
C SER A 148 4.35 -6.75 -5.48
N SER A 149 5.50 -6.10 -5.35
CA SER A 149 6.54 -6.47 -4.38
C SER A 149 6.09 -6.37 -2.92
N LEU A 150 5.02 -5.60 -2.67
CA LEU A 150 4.46 -5.43 -1.31
C LEU A 150 3.64 -6.63 -0.84
N ALA A 151 3.11 -7.45 -1.76
CA ALA A 151 2.25 -8.57 -1.39
C ALA A 151 2.94 -9.53 -0.42
N ASP A 152 4.21 -9.85 -0.67
CA ASP A 152 4.97 -10.77 0.18
C ASP A 152 5.29 -10.15 1.54
N ILE A 153 5.59 -8.84 1.61
CA ILE A 153 5.82 -8.12 2.88
C ILE A 153 4.53 -8.10 3.72
N LEU A 154 3.39 -7.83 3.09
CA LEU A 154 2.11 -7.82 3.79
C LEU A 154 1.71 -9.22 4.28
N ILE A 155 1.91 -10.25 3.47
CA ILE A 155 1.68 -11.66 3.84
C ILE A 155 2.58 -12.07 5.02
N GLU A 156 3.87 -11.71 4.98
CA GLU A 156 4.80 -11.98 6.07
C GLU A 156 4.30 -11.39 7.38
N GLY A 157 3.89 -10.12 7.38
CA GLY A 157 3.33 -9.47 8.57
C GLY A 157 2.05 -10.14 9.08
N LEU A 158 1.14 -10.57 8.19
CA LEU A 158 -0.05 -11.33 8.58
C LEU A 158 0.33 -12.68 9.21
N CYS A 159 1.33 -13.38 8.67
CA CYS A 159 1.83 -14.64 9.27
C CYS A 159 2.43 -14.38 10.66
N MET A 160 3.18 -13.29 10.84
CA MET A 160 3.73 -12.88 12.15
C MET A 160 2.60 -12.51 13.14
N ALA A 161 1.48 -11.97 12.67
CA ALA A 161 0.28 -11.73 13.48
C ALA A 161 -0.50 -13.02 13.80
N GLY A 162 -0.11 -14.17 13.22
CA GLY A 162 -0.69 -15.48 13.52
C GLY A 162 -1.52 -16.09 12.39
N TRP A 163 -1.56 -15.49 11.20
CA TRP A 163 -2.22 -16.10 10.04
C TRP A 163 -1.48 -17.38 9.62
N LYS A 164 -2.23 -18.44 9.44
CA LYS A 164 -1.74 -19.75 8.97
C LYS A 164 -2.45 -20.09 7.67
N PRO A 165 -1.91 -19.59 6.52
CA PRO A 165 -2.50 -19.91 5.23
C PRO A 165 -2.40 -21.41 4.94
N GLU A 166 -3.41 -21.93 4.26
CA GLU A 166 -3.37 -23.27 3.67
C GLU A 166 -2.34 -23.28 2.53
N ASP A 167 -1.59 -24.38 2.37
CA ASP A 167 -0.58 -24.52 1.31
C ASP A 167 -1.20 -24.73 -0.09
#